data_542cf19c5f081fe2da319bab10b6dc31
#
_entry.id   542cf19c5f081fe2da319bab10b6dc31
#
_cell.length_a   1.000
_cell.length_b   1.000
_cell.length_c   1.000
_cell.angle_alpha   90.00
_cell.angle_beta   90.00
_cell.angle_gamma   90.00
#
_symmetry.space_group_name_H-M   'P 1'
#
loop_
_entity.id
_entity.type
_entity.pdbx_description
1 polymer ?
#
loop_
_entity_poly.entity_id
_entity_poly.type
_entity_poly.pdbx_seq_one_letter_code
_entity_poly.pdbx_strand_id
1 'polypeptide(L)'
;LTTEDIETMALRGRDFMDAVGLLPGVVDTADSRDAPAPDSIGSIYILGGRSNSKNMTVDGVTTLDTGSNGAVHAMPSMDSVGEIRVLMSNYAAEHGRNSGGTISVVTKGGAKQFRGTAGWFHRHESYSANDYFNNRNGMARPPYRYNIFNYTFSGPIYIPGKFNRRRDKLFFFFSQEFQRQLIASPARTVRVPTGLERGGDFTLSNDVNGRRIPVYDPAAERAPFPGNVIPASRFHP
;
A
#
# COMPACT_ATOMS: atom_id res chain seq x y z
N LEU A 1 -6.43 14.44 12.81
CA LEU A 1 -7.13 13.21 13.23
C LEU A 1 -6.64 12.81 14.61
N THR A 2 -7.54 12.75 15.55
CA THR A 2 -7.27 12.35 16.93
C THR A 2 -7.32 10.83 17.11
N THR A 3 -6.88 10.33 18.26
CA THR A 3 -7.03 8.92 18.61
C THR A 3 -8.49 8.47 18.53
N GLU A 4 -9.43 9.27 19.01
CA GLU A 4 -10.87 8.96 18.99
C GLU A 4 -11.40 8.85 17.55
N ASP A 5 -11.02 9.77 16.67
CA ASP A 5 -11.37 9.69 15.25
C ASP A 5 -10.87 8.39 14.62
N ILE A 6 -9.63 8.03 14.89
CA ILE A 6 -8.98 6.84 14.32
C ILE A 6 -9.63 5.54 14.84
N GLU A 7 -9.94 5.48 16.13
CA GLU A 7 -10.53 4.30 16.77
C GLU A 7 -11.99 4.07 16.36
N THR A 8 -12.74 5.13 16.04
CA THR A 8 -14.15 5.05 15.64
C THR A 8 -14.34 4.82 14.15
N MET A 9 -13.35 5.12 13.33
CA MET A 9 -13.43 4.88 11.88
C MET A 9 -13.36 3.39 11.53
N ALA A 10 -14.38 2.92 10.80
CA ALA A 10 -14.40 1.55 10.27
C ALA A 10 -13.53 1.44 9.00
N LEU A 11 -12.22 1.46 9.15
CA LEU A 11 -11.28 1.33 8.04
C LEU A 11 -11.10 -0.15 7.67
N ARG A 12 -11.31 -0.46 6.40
CA ARG A 12 -11.30 -1.83 5.88
C ARG A 12 -9.99 -2.57 6.20
N GLY A 13 -8.85 -1.93 5.93
CA GLY A 13 -7.54 -2.54 6.09
C GLY A 13 -6.84 -2.19 7.40
N ARG A 14 -7.48 -1.37 8.26
CA ARG A 14 -6.83 -0.77 9.42
C ARG A 14 -5.57 0.02 9.06
N ASP A 15 -5.56 0.57 7.85
CA ASP A 15 -4.54 1.50 7.39
C ASP A 15 -5.03 2.92 7.61
N PHE A 16 -4.35 3.68 8.44
CA PHE A 16 -4.74 5.07 8.73
C PHE A 16 -4.57 6.00 7.52
N MET A 17 -3.88 5.56 6.46
CA MET A 17 -3.83 6.32 5.20
C MET A 17 -5.20 6.43 4.54
N ASP A 18 -6.10 5.47 4.75
CA ASP A 18 -7.49 5.59 4.28
C ASP A 18 -8.20 6.77 4.97
N ALA A 19 -7.91 7.02 6.25
CA ALA A 19 -8.43 8.19 6.96
C ALA A 19 -7.79 9.50 6.48
N VAL A 20 -6.49 9.49 6.14
CA VAL A 20 -5.82 10.66 5.54
C VAL A 20 -6.42 11.01 4.20
N GLY A 21 -6.83 10.02 3.40
CA GLY A 21 -7.49 10.21 2.11
C GLY A 21 -8.84 10.95 2.19
N LEU A 22 -9.48 10.97 3.37
CA LEU A 22 -10.75 11.68 3.58
C LEU A 22 -10.58 13.19 3.86
N LEU A 23 -9.35 13.65 4.06
CA LEU A 23 -9.09 15.05 4.39
C LEU A 23 -9.25 15.96 3.17
N PRO A 24 -9.81 17.17 3.33
CA PRO A 24 -9.89 18.15 2.24
C PRO A 24 -8.52 18.45 1.65
N GLY A 25 -8.40 18.50 0.33
CA GLY A 25 -7.13 18.76 -0.37
C GLY A 25 -6.22 17.54 -0.49
N VAL A 26 -6.65 16.38 -0.02
CA VAL A 26 -5.98 15.10 -0.23
C VAL A 26 -6.75 14.29 -1.28
N VAL A 27 -6.03 13.70 -2.22
CA VAL A 27 -6.58 12.75 -3.19
C VAL A 27 -5.88 11.42 -2.97
N ASP A 28 -6.65 10.38 -2.71
CA ASP A 28 -6.18 9.01 -2.63
C ASP A 28 -6.58 8.26 -3.90
N THR A 29 -5.61 7.68 -4.59
CA THR A 29 -5.85 6.89 -5.81
C THR A 29 -5.89 5.39 -5.55
N ALA A 30 -5.72 4.96 -4.30
CA ALA A 30 -5.96 3.57 -3.92
C ALA A 30 -7.47 3.33 -3.77
N ASP A 31 -7.99 2.29 -4.43
CA ASP A 31 -9.40 1.90 -4.28
C ASP A 31 -9.70 1.40 -2.86
N SER A 32 -8.76 0.71 -2.27
CA SER A 32 -8.81 0.28 -0.87
C SER A 32 -7.47 -0.34 -0.46
N ARG A 33 -7.14 -0.22 0.82
CA ARG A 33 -6.00 -0.92 1.40
C ARG A 33 -6.47 -2.10 2.22
N ASP A 34 -5.86 -3.25 2.00
CA ASP A 34 -6.20 -4.46 2.75
C ASP A 34 -5.44 -4.54 4.08
N ALA A 35 -4.32 -3.82 4.16
CA ALA A 35 -3.47 -3.70 5.34
C ALA A 35 -2.56 -2.49 5.25
N PRO A 36 -2.03 -2.01 6.38
CA PRO A 36 -0.91 -1.07 6.38
C PRO A 36 0.28 -1.65 5.63
N ALA A 37 0.81 -0.90 4.68
CA ALA A 37 1.96 -1.30 3.88
C ALA A 37 2.91 -0.11 3.65
N PRO A 38 4.21 -0.36 3.47
CA PRO A 38 5.18 0.71 3.23
C PRO A 38 4.87 1.59 2.02
N ASP A 39 4.20 1.06 1.00
CA ASP A 39 3.80 1.76 -0.21
C ASP A 39 2.42 2.44 -0.11
N SER A 40 1.72 2.30 1.01
CA SER A 40 0.40 2.93 1.22
C SER A 40 0.43 4.44 1.03
N ILE A 41 1.56 5.10 1.31
CA ILE A 41 1.74 6.53 1.09
C ILE A 41 1.81 6.89 -0.40
N GLY A 42 2.19 5.96 -1.28
CA GLY A 42 2.41 6.20 -2.70
C GLY A 42 1.18 6.69 -3.46
N SER A 43 -0.02 6.30 -3.04
CA SER A 43 -1.29 6.68 -3.64
C SER A 43 -1.86 8.01 -3.14
N ILE A 44 -1.28 8.62 -2.12
CA ILE A 44 -1.74 9.88 -1.52
C ILE A 44 -1.13 11.07 -2.27
N TYR A 45 -1.97 12.00 -2.68
CA TYR A 45 -1.60 13.27 -3.33
C TYR A 45 -2.14 14.43 -2.50
N ILE A 46 -1.32 15.40 -2.17
CA ILE A 46 -1.68 16.55 -1.34
C ILE A 46 -1.64 17.80 -2.21
N LEU A 47 -2.77 18.55 -2.26
CA LEU A 47 -2.94 19.80 -3.00
C LEU A 47 -2.44 19.75 -4.47
N GLY A 48 -2.68 18.62 -5.15
CA GLY A 48 -2.26 18.41 -6.54
C GLY A 48 -0.75 18.20 -6.74
N GLY A 49 0.01 18.07 -5.65
CA GLY A 49 1.43 17.72 -5.70
C GLY A 49 1.67 16.31 -6.22
N ARG A 50 2.90 15.98 -6.60
CA ARG A 50 3.28 14.64 -7.04
C ARG A 50 3.28 13.65 -5.87
N SER A 51 3.14 12.35 -6.17
CA SER A 51 3.15 11.30 -5.14
C SER A 51 4.43 11.26 -4.30
N ASN A 52 5.55 11.67 -4.85
CA ASN A 52 6.86 11.71 -4.19
C ASN A 52 7.24 13.10 -3.62
N SER A 53 6.32 14.07 -3.61
CA SER A 53 6.56 15.42 -3.12
C SER A 53 6.17 15.65 -1.67
N LYS A 54 5.64 14.64 -1.00
CA LYS A 54 5.23 14.67 0.42
C LYS A 54 6.27 14.04 1.33
N ASN A 55 6.18 14.35 2.61
CA ASN A 55 6.98 13.72 3.66
C ASN A 55 6.07 12.97 4.64
N MET A 56 6.60 11.94 5.28
CA MET A 56 5.97 11.29 6.43
C MET A 56 6.97 11.19 7.56
N THR A 57 6.53 11.60 8.74
CA THR A 57 7.33 11.50 9.96
C THR A 57 6.59 10.68 11.01
N VAL A 58 7.33 9.89 11.77
CA VAL A 58 6.84 9.20 12.97
C VAL A 58 7.64 9.72 14.14
N ASP A 59 6.97 10.29 15.12
CA ASP A 59 7.58 10.94 16.30
C ASP A 59 8.69 11.95 15.94
N GLY A 60 8.46 12.70 14.85
CA GLY A 60 9.38 13.72 14.36
C GLY A 60 10.51 13.21 13.45
N VAL A 61 10.66 11.89 13.29
CA VAL A 61 11.68 11.29 12.42
C VAL A 61 11.07 10.93 11.07
N THR A 62 11.71 11.36 9.96
CA THR A 62 11.24 10.97 8.62
C THR A 62 11.39 9.47 8.40
N THR A 63 10.35 8.85 7.88
CA THR A 63 10.31 7.43 7.55
C THR A 63 10.28 7.17 6.05
N LEU A 64 10.39 8.21 5.23
CA LEU A 64 10.42 8.06 3.77
C LEU A 64 11.61 7.22 3.31
N ASP A 65 11.37 6.37 2.33
CA ASP A 65 12.40 5.80 1.49
C ASP A 65 13.14 6.90 0.73
N THR A 66 14.43 7.01 0.97
CA THR A 66 15.28 8.08 0.39
C THR A 66 15.56 7.86 -1.11
N GLY A 67 15.28 6.68 -1.65
CA GLY A 67 15.46 6.40 -3.06
C GLY A 67 14.31 6.91 -3.92
N SER A 68 13.09 6.54 -3.57
CA SER A 68 11.89 6.84 -4.39
C SER A 68 11.03 7.98 -3.83
N ASN A 69 11.08 8.25 -2.53
CA ASN A 69 10.10 9.06 -1.78
C ASN A 69 8.64 8.61 -1.97
N GLY A 70 8.43 7.41 -2.50
CA GLY A 70 7.11 6.85 -2.78
C GLY A 70 6.64 5.81 -1.75
N ALA A 71 7.52 5.41 -0.84
CA ALA A 71 7.26 4.45 0.22
C ALA A 71 7.82 4.93 1.55
N VAL A 72 7.51 4.23 2.63
CA VAL A 72 8.06 4.46 3.97
C VAL A 72 8.76 3.21 4.48
N HIS A 73 9.79 3.36 5.29
CA HIS A 73 10.51 2.23 5.88
C HIS A 73 9.70 1.53 6.98
N ALA A 74 8.86 2.27 7.68
CA ALA A 74 8.02 1.75 8.74
C ALA A 74 6.64 2.41 8.70
N MET A 75 5.61 1.57 8.78
CA MET A 75 4.22 1.97 8.91
C MET A 75 3.75 1.59 10.31
N PRO A 76 3.44 2.55 11.19
CA PRO A 76 2.91 2.24 12.52
C PRO A 76 1.58 1.51 12.42
N SER A 77 1.34 0.57 13.33
CA SER A 77 0.02 -0.05 13.46
C SER A 77 -1.00 0.99 13.92
N MET A 78 -2.25 0.86 13.47
CA MET A 78 -3.33 1.79 13.82
C MET A 78 -3.49 1.95 15.35
N ASP A 79 -3.31 0.87 16.11
CA ASP A 79 -3.42 0.91 17.58
C ASP A 79 -2.26 1.61 18.26
N SER A 80 -1.12 1.77 17.58
CA SER A 80 0.01 2.54 18.09
C SER A 80 -0.09 4.03 17.83
N VAL A 81 -0.97 4.45 16.92
CA VAL A 81 -1.12 5.86 16.54
C VAL A 81 -1.92 6.61 17.60
N GLY A 82 -1.36 7.71 18.08
CA GLY A 82 -2.00 8.64 19.00
C GLY A 82 -2.65 9.81 18.26
N GLU A 83 -1.94 10.36 17.30
CA GLU A 83 -2.42 11.53 16.53
C GLU A 83 -1.82 11.51 15.12
N ILE A 84 -2.61 11.96 14.14
CA ILE A 84 -2.13 12.22 12.78
C ILE A 84 -2.40 13.66 12.44
N ARG A 85 -1.34 14.39 12.07
CA ARG A 85 -1.40 15.76 11.55
C ARG A 85 -0.99 15.76 10.10
N VAL A 86 -1.80 16.38 9.26
CA VAL A 86 -1.46 16.58 7.85
C VAL A 86 -1.26 18.07 7.62
N LEU A 87 -0.02 18.46 7.41
CA LEU A 87 0.39 19.83 7.14
C LEU A 87 0.46 20.02 5.63
N MET A 88 -0.49 20.73 5.05
CA MET A 88 -0.65 20.86 3.61
C MET A 88 -0.02 22.13 3.05
N SER A 89 -0.11 23.24 3.79
CA SER A 89 0.42 24.55 3.38
C SER A 89 0.78 25.41 4.58
N ASN A 90 1.60 26.44 4.39
CA ASN A 90 2.00 27.42 5.40
C ASN A 90 2.63 26.81 6.67
N TYR A 91 3.25 25.63 6.54
CA TYR A 91 3.95 25.01 7.66
C TYR A 91 5.36 25.62 7.82
N ALA A 92 5.89 25.55 9.04
CA ALA A 92 7.20 26.07 9.37
C ALA A 92 8.34 25.33 8.64
N ALA A 93 9.49 25.98 8.48
CA ALA A 93 10.64 25.44 7.75
C ALA A 93 11.21 24.14 8.35
N GLU A 94 10.93 23.85 9.63
CA GLU A 94 11.26 22.59 10.28
C GLU A 94 10.60 21.36 9.63
N HIS A 95 9.44 21.54 8.96
CA HIS A 95 8.74 20.51 8.20
C HIS A 95 9.17 20.41 6.74
N GLY A 96 10.39 20.85 6.42
CA GLY A 96 10.92 20.92 5.07
C GLY A 96 11.07 19.57 4.36
N ARG A 97 11.92 19.56 3.32
CA ARG A 97 12.21 18.38 2.49
C ARG A 97 11.05 17.86 1.65
N ASN A 98 10.01 18.65 1.47
CA ASN A 98 8.88 18.33 0.61
C ASN A 98 8.26 19.61 0.04
N SER A 99 7.48 19.48 -1.02
CA SER A 99 6.72 20.56 -1.63
C SER A 99 5.21 20.31 -1.63
N GLY A 100 4.77 19.13 -1.21
CA GLY A 100 3.39 18.69 -1.26
C GLY A 100 2.73 18.45 0.10
N GLY A 101 3.45 18.72 1.19
CA GLY A 101 2.93 18.55 2.55
C GLY A 101 3.59 17.45 3.36
N THR A 102 3.31 17.44 4.65
CA THR A 102 3.87 16.48 5.62
C THR A 102 2.75 15.76 6.37
N ILE A 103 2.82 14.45 6.40
CA ILE A 103 2.00 13.59 7.26
C ILE A 103 2.82 13.30 8.51
N SER A 104 2.43 13.87 9.63
CA SER A 104 3.11 13.67 10.92
C SER A 104 2.28 12.72 11.78
N VAL A 105 2.85 11.58 12.11
CA VAL A 105 2.26 10.58 13.00
C VAL A 105 2.95 10.66 14.34
N VAL A 106 2.15 10.76 15.39
CA VAL A 106 2.62 10.71 16.77
C VAL A 106 2.12 9.43 17.40
N THR A 107 3.02 8.64 17.98
CA THR A 107 2.65 7.38 18.62
C THR A 107 2.08 7.60 20.01
N LYS A 108 1.30 6.64 20.51
CA LYS A 108 0.78 6.63 21.89
C LYS A 108 1.92 6.48 22.88
N GLY A 109 1.81 7.15 24.00
CA GLY A 109 2.74 7.04 25.13
C GLY A 109 2.17 6.23 26.29
N GLY A 110 3.03 5.92 27.26
CA GLY A 110 2.62 5.32 28.51
C GLY A 110 1.95 6.34 29.45
N ALA A 111 1.18 5.86 30.40
CA ALA A 111 0.46 6.66 31.38
C ALA A 111 0.68 6.15 32.81
N LYS A 112 0.15 6.89 33.82
CA LYS A 112 0.24 6.52 35.24
C LYS A 112 -0.44 5.19 35.57
N GLN A 113 -1.41 4.78 34.77
CA GLN A 113 -2.15 3.54 34.91
C GLN A 113 -1.71 2.54 33.87
N PHE A 114 -1.66 1.27 34.23
CA PHE A 114 -1.50 0.21 33.24
C PHE A 114 -2.74 0.12 32.36
N ARG A 115 -2.52 0.06 31.07
CA ARG A 115 -3.56 -0.11 30.05
C ARG A 115 -3.05 -1.12 29.02
N GLY A 116 -3.97 -1.89 28.48
CA GLY A 116 -3.67 -2.82 27.41
C GLY A 116 -4.91 -3.08 26.58
N THR A 117 -4.69 -3.36 25.33
CA THR A 117 -5.70 -3.81 24.39
C THR A 117 -5.20 -5.06 23.68
N ALA A 118 -6.10 -5.94 23.29
CA ALA A 118 -5.83 -7.06 22.41
C ALA A 118 -6.97 -7.18 21.42
N GLY A 119 -6.64 -7.38 20.17
CA GLY A 119 -7.62 -7.46 19.10
C GLY A 119 -7.29 -8.55 18.09
N TRP A 120 -8.32 -9.08 17.48
CA TRP A 120 -8.24 -9.96 16.34
C TRP A 120 -9.27 -9.54 15.30
N PHE A 121 -8.79 -9.15 14.13
CA PHE A 121 -9.61 -8.77 13.00
C PHE A 121 -9.49 -9.86 11.94
N HIS A 122 -10.63 -10.41 11.56
CA HIS A 122 -10.71 -11.53 10.63
C HIS A 122 -11.57 -11.18 9.43
N ARG A 123 -11.04 -11.44 8.24
CA ARG A 123 -11.78 -11.39 6.98
C ARG A 123 -11.65 -12.74 6.28
N HIS A 124 -12.74 -13.20 5.73
CA HIS A 124 -12.80 -14.50 5.07
C HIS A 124 -13.69 -14.41 3.83
N GLU A 125 -13.34 -15.12 2.79
CA GLU A 125 -14.09 -15.14 1.53
C GLU A 125 -15.57 -15.46 1.70
N SER A 126 -15.94 -16.28 2.69
CA SER A 126 -17.36 -16.64 2.93
C SER A 126 -18.22 -15.46 3.41
N TYR A 127 -17.63 -14.41 3.94
CA TYR A 127 -18.36 -13.20 4.36
C TYR A 127 -18.52 -12.16 3.24
N SER A 128 -17.91 -12.40 2.08
CA SER A 128 -17.94 -11.48 0.95
C SER A 128 -18.72 -12.06 -0.23
N ALA A 129 -19.31 -11.20 -1.06
CA ALA A 129 -19.86 -11.61 -2.34
C ALA A 129 -18.76 -12.10 -3.27
N ASN A 130 -19.09 -12.96 -4.24
CA ASN A 130 -18.18 -13.26 -5.34
C ASN A 130 -18.16 -12.09 -6.33
N ASP A 131 -17.07 -11.95 -7.07
CA ASP A 131 -16.98 -10.99 -8.15
C ASP A 131 -18.04 -11.26 -9.23
N TYR A 132 -18.56 -10.19 -9.84
CA TYR A 132 -19.59 -10.29 -10.88
C TYR A 132 -19.16 -11.18 -12.06
N PHE A 133 -17.94 -11.00 -12.55
CA PHE A 133 -17.44 -11.78 -13.69
C PHE A 133 -17.18 -13.24 -13.33
N ASN A 134 -16.73 -13.50 -12.11
CA ASN A 134 -16.60 -14.87 -11.61
C ASN A 134 -17.97 -15.57 -11.58
N ASN A 135 -18.98 -14.91 -11.05
CA ASN A 135 -20.34 -15.45 -11.01
C ASN A 135 -20.89 -15.69 -12.40
N ARG A 136 -20.75 -14.71 -13.30
CA ARG A 136 -21.19 -14.83 -14.69
C ARG A 136 -20.53 -16.00 -15.43
N ASN A 137 -19.27 -16.29 -15.14
CA ASN A 137 -18.49 -17.35 -15.75
C ASN A 137 -18.54 -18.68 -14.98
N GLY A 138 -19.38 -18.78 -13.96
CA GLY A 138 -19.47 -19.98 -13.11
C GLY A 138 -18.22 -20.31 -12.30
N MET A 139 -17.32 -19.32 -12.10
CA MET A 139 -16.09 -19.49 -11.36
C MET A 139 -16.34 -19.41 -9.85
N ALA A 140 -15.70 -20.27 -9.08
CA ALA A 140 -15.74 -20.21 -7.64
C ALA A 140 -15.14 -18.93 -7.10
N ARG A 141 -15.61 -18.50 -5.92
CA ARG A 141 -15.03 -17.38 -5.19
C ARG A 141 -13.57 -17.66 -4.87
N PRO A 142 -12.64 -16.74 -5.21
CA PRO A 142 -11.23 -16.93 -4.91
C PRO A 142 -11.00 -16.91 -3.38
N PRO A 143 -10.06 -17.71 -2.86
CA PRO A 143 -9.68 -17.67 -1.46
C PRO A 143 -9.18 -16.28 -1.07
N TYR A 144 -9.74 -15.76 0.02
CA TYR A 144 -9.34 -14.49 0.61
C TYR A 144 -9.48 -14.59 2.12
N ARG A 145 -8.36 -14.76 2.81
CA ARG A 145 -8.32 -14.86 4.28
C ARG A 145 -7.31 -13.88 4.81
N TYR A 146 -7.75 -13.05 5.71
CA TYR A 146 -6.93 -12.01 6.29
C TYR A 146 -7.11 -12.02 7.80
N ASN A 147 -6.02 -12.11 8.55
CA ASN A 147 -6.02 -12.08 10.00
C ASN A 147 -5.01 -11.04 10.47
N ILE A 148 -5.50 -10.10 11.27
CA ILE A 148 -4.68 -9.12 11.98
C ILE A 148 -4.83 -9.43 13.47
N PHE A 149 -3.73 -9.75 14.12
CA PHE A 149 -3.64 -9.89 15.58
C PHE A 149 -2.84 -8.72 16.10
N ASN A 150 -3.40 -7.97 17.02
CA ASN A 150 -2.74 -6.82 17.61
C ASN A 150 -2.85 -6.86 19.13
N TYR A 151 -1.87 -6.28 19.78
CA TYR A 151 -1.95 -5.98 21.20
C TYR A 151 -1.10 -4.77 21.54
N THR A 152 -1.58 -4.03 22.53
CA THR A 152 -0.85 -2.92 23.14
C THR A 152 -0.74 -3.11 24.63
N PHE A 153 0.35 -2.63 25.21
CA PHE A 153 0.52 -2.60 26.64
C PHE A 153 1.30 -1.35 27.05
N SER A 154 0.80 -0.63 28.03
CA SER A 154 1.42 0.61 28.48
C SER A 154 1.27 0.80 29.99
N GLY A 155 2.14 1.61 30.58
CA GLY A 155 2.05 1.93 31.97
C GLY A 155 3.31 2.57 32.53
N PRO A 156 3.36 2.75 33.84
CA PRO A 156 4.55 3.24 34.54
C PRO A 156 5.58 2.14 34.75
N ILE A 157 6.84 2.44 34.52
CA ILE A 157 7.93 1.61 35.04
C ILE A 157 8.15 2.01 36.48
N TYR A 158 7.85 1.13 37.44
CA TYR A 158 8.05 1.40 38.84
C TYR A 158 8.53 0.17 39.59
N ILE A 159 9.29 0.43 40.69
CA ILE A 159 9.73 -0.61 41.64
C ILE A 159 9.10 -0.28 42.98
N PRO A 160 8.27 -1.16 43.54
CA PRO A 160 7.65 -0.92 44.82
C PRO A 160 8.70 -0.56 45.90
N GLY A 161 8.47 0.51 46.62
CA GLY A 161 9.35 0.97 47.69
C GLY A 161 10.62 1.69 47.23
N LYS A 162 11.07 1.57 45.96
CA LYS A 162 12.39 2.07 45.53
C LYS A 162 12.30 3.15 44.44
N PHE A 163 11.63 2.90 43.35
CA PHE A 163 11.67 3.78 42.17
C PHE A 163 10.28 4.11 41.66
N ASN A 164 10.08 5.37 41.26
CA ASN A 164 8.86 5.89 40.62
C ASN A 164 7.57 5.56 41.42
N ARG A 165 7.61 5.69 42.74
CA ARG A 165 6.49 5.36 43.62
C ARG A 165 5.19 6.10 43.28
N ARG A 166 5.30 7.35 42.76
CA ARG A 166 4.16 8.17 42.36
C ARG A 166 3.70 7.88 40.95
N ARG A 167 4.42 7.01 40.21
CA ARG A 167 4.14 6.67 38.80
C ARG A 167 4.07 7.92 37.90
N ASP A 168 5.00 8.85 38.08
CA ASP A 168 5.03 10.15 37.40
C ASP A 168 6.35 10.46 36.69
N LYS A 169 7.31 9.52 36.66
CA LYS A 169 8.65 9.77 36.14
C LYS A 169 8.97 9.02 34.85
N LEU A 170 8.64 7.73 34.77
CA LEU A 170 9.04 6.87 33.67
C LEU A 170 7.87 5.99 33.26
N PHE A 171 7.59 5.99 31.97
CA PHE A 171 6.50 5.28 31.36
C PHE A 171 7.00 4.46 30.19
N PHE A 172 6.24 3.45 29.81
CA PHE A 172 6.46 2.69 28.58
C PHE A 172 5.16 2.52 27.81
N PHE A 173 5.31 2.35 26.54
CA PHE A 173 4.27 1.92 25.62
C PHE A 173 4.85 0.86 24.70
N PHE A 174 4.13 -0.22 24.50
CA PHE A 174 4.47 -1.30 23.59
C PHE A 174 3.27 -1.62 22.70
N SER A 175 3.50 -1.77 21.42
CA SER A 175 2.49 -2.20 20.46
C SER A 175 3.09 -3.20 19.49
N GLN A 176 2.33 -4.23 19.17
CA GLN A 176 2.71 -5.20 18.14
C GLN A 176 1.50 -5.63 17.33
N GLU A 177 1.70 -5.79 16.04
CA GLU A 177 0.70 -6.27 15.11
C GLU A 177 1.30 -7.39 14.25
N PHE A 178 0.52 -8.45 14.07
CA PHE A 178 0.83 -9.55 13.17
C PHE A 178 -0.23 -9.64 12.09
N GLN A 179 0.20 -9.67 10.85
CA GLN A 179 -0.68 -9.80 9.70
C GLN A 179 -0.42 -11.17 9.04
N ARG A 180 -1.49 -11.95 8.87
CA ARG A 180 -1.44 -13.22 8.12
C ARG A 180 -2.49 -13.18 7.04
N GLN A 181 -2.05 -13.27 5.79
CA GLN A 181 -2.93 -13.19 4.64
C GLN A 181 -2.76 -14.40 3.72
N LEU A 182 -3.90 -14.86 3.20
CA LEU A 182 -3.98 -15.78 2.09
C LEU A 182 -4.83 -15.12 1.02
N ILE A 183 -4.20 -14.66 -0.04
CA ILE A 183 -4.84 -14.01 -1.17
C ILE A 183 -4.53 -14.84 -2.41
N ALA A 184 -5.56 -15.24 -3.15
CA ALA A 184 -5.36 -15.90 -4.42
C ALA A 184 -4.79 -14.91 -5.43
N SER A 185 -3.65 -15.24 -6.00
CA SER A 185 -3.20 -14.56 -7.21
C SER A 185 -3.95 -15.14 -8.41
N PRO A 186 -4.67 -14.33 -9.20
CA PRO A 186 -5.30 -14.83 -10.41
C PRO A 186 -4.24 -15.38 -11.35
N ALA A 187 -4.55 -16.51 -11.96
CA ALA A 187 -3.70 -17.05 -13.01
C ALA A 187 -3.53 -16.01 -14.11
N ARG A 188 -2.31 -15.60 -14.39
CA ARG A 188 -1.98 -14.73 -15.52
C ARG A 188 -1.67 -15.60 -16.74
N THR A 189 -2.53 -15.51 -17.74
CA THR A 189 -2.21 -16.06 -19.05
C THR A 189 -1.36 -15.04 -19.78
N VAL A 190 -0.12 -15.37 -20.07
CA VAL A 190 0.76 -14.58 -20.93
C VAL A 190 1.00 -15.32 -22.21
N ARG A 191 0.93 -14.61 -23.31
CA ARG A 191 1.35 -15.14 -24.61
C ARG A 191 2.88 -15.10 -24.68
N VAL A 192 3.47 -16.21 -24.97
CA VAL A 192 4.91 -16.32 -25.26
C VAL A 192 5.12 -16.55 -26.75
N PRO A 193 6.23 -16.05 -27.35
CA PRO A 193 6.52 -16.31 -28.75
C PRO A 193 6.56 -17.81 -29.05
N THR A 194 5.84 -18.21 -30.06
CA THR A 194 5.85 -19.58 -30.60
C THR A 194 7.20 -19.91 -31.23
N GLY A 195 7.47 -21.19 -31.55
CA GLY A 195 8.69 -21.57 -32.26
C GLY A 195 8.83 -20.86 -33.62
N LEU A 196 7.73 -20.66 -34.35
CA LEU A 196 7.71 -19.91 -35.61
C LEU A 196 8.05 -18.43 -35.38
N GLU A 197 7.40 -17.78 -34.42
CA GLU A 197 7.66 -16.38 -34.10
C GLU A 197 9.10 -16.13 -33.67
N ARG A 198 9.72 -17.06 -32.94
CA ARG A 198 11.15 -16.99 -32.60
C ARG A 198 12.05 -17.10 -33.85
N GLY A 199 11.60 -17.80 -34.88
CA GLY A 199 12.25 -17.88 -36.15
C GLY A 199 11.91 -16.75 -37.11
N GLY A 200 11.17 -15.72 -36.63
CA GLY A 200 10.74 -14.57 -37.46
C GLY A 200 9.49 -14.81 -38.28
N ASP A 201 8.86 -15.96 -38.18
CA ASP A 201 7.65 -16.28 -38.94
C ASP A 201 6.39 -15.96 -38.10
N PHE A 202 5.68 -14.90 -38.48
CA PHE A 202 4.45 -14.41 -37.85
C PHE A 202 3.21 -14.73 -38.66
N THR A 203 3.28 -15.67 -39.60
CA THR A 203 2.14 -16.02 -40.48
C THR A 203 0.92 -16.49 -39.72
N LEU A 204 1.10 -17.15 -38.59
CA LEU A 204 0.04 -17.66 -37.71
C LEU A 204 -0.26 -16.78 -36.51
N SER A 205 0.37 -15.62 -36.41
CA SER A 205 0.17 -14.71 -35.27
C SER A 205 -1.12 -13.92 -35.40
N ASN A 206 -2.06 -14.19 -34.50
CA ASN A 206 -3.38 -13.56 -34.51
C ASN A 206 -3.61 -12.81 -33.16
N ASP A 207 -4.43 -11.77 -33.20
CA ASP A 207 -4.94 -11.09 -32.01
C ASP A 207 -6.00 -11.94 -31.29
N VAL A 208 -6.53 -11.42 -30.20
CA VAL A 208 -7.58 -12.09 -29.38
C VAL A 208 -8.89 -12.31 -30.13
N ASN A 209 -9.10 -11.60 -31.26
CA ASN A 209 -10.27 -11.71 -32.11
C ASN A 209 -10.01 -12.60 -33.35
N GLY A 210 -8.86 -13.26 -33.42
CA GLY A 210 -8.48 -14.12 -34.55
C GLY A 210 -8.00 -13.36 -35.79
N ARG A 211 -7.76 -12.03 -35.69
CA ARG A 211 -7.24 -11.24 -36.81
C ARG A 211 -5.73 -11.34 -36.87
N ARG A 212 -5.17 -11.49 -38.07
CA ARG A 212 -3.72 -11.52 -38.27
C ARG A 212 -3.07 -10.25 -37.77
N ILE A 213 -1.98 -10.38 -37.00
CA ILE A 213 -1.17 -9.27 -36.54
C ILE A 213 -0.08 -8.99 -37.57
N PRO A 214 -0.14 -7.88 -38.34
CA PRO A 214 0.90 -7.55 -39.30
C PRO A 214 2.18 -7.10 -38.56
N VAL A 215 3.33 -7.59 -39.04
CA VAL A 215 4.64 -7.15 -38.58
C VAL A 215 5.24 -6.20 -39.60
N TYR A 216 5.60 -5.00 -39.13
CA TYR A 216 6.06 -3.91 -39.96
C TYR A 216 7.59 -3.75 -39.91
N ASP A 217 8.20 -3.41 -41.06
CA ASP A 217 9.61 -3.09 -41.15
C ASP A 217 9.88 -1.63 -40.73
N PRO A 218 10.58 -1.36 -39.62
CA PRO A 218 10.87 0.00 -39.21
C PRO A 218 11.81 0.75 -40.13
N ALA A 219 12.58 0.05 -40.97
CA ALA A 219 13.51 0.66 -41.94
C ALA A 219 12.88 0.94 -43.30
N ALA A 220 11.65 0.45 -43.56
CA ALA A 220 10.91 0.63 -44.79
C ALA A 220 9.60 1.40 -44.58
N GLU A 221 9.69 2.56 -43.93
CA GLU A 221 8.53 3.45 -43.64
C GLU A 221 7.34 2.71 -43.01
N ARG A 222 7.62 1.69 -42.24
CA ARG A 222 6.63 0.78 -41.65
C ARG A 222 5.80 0.01 -42.70
N ALA A 223 6.37 -0.34 -43.83
CA ALA A 223 5.75 -1.29 -44.72
C ALA A 223 5.69 -2.69 -44.05
N PRO A 224 4.59 -3.45 -44.23
CA PRO A 224 4.52 -4.80 -43.66
C PRO A 224 5.55 -5.72 -44.30
N PHE A 225 6.20 -6.59 -43.52
CA PHE A 225 7.07 -7.60 -44.08
C PHE A 225 6.32 -8.54 -45.04
N PRO A 226 6.89 -8.87 -46.19
CA PRO A 226 6.29 -9.82 -47.16
C PRO A 226 5.97 -11.16 -46.49
N GLY A 227 4.74 -11.63 -46.64
CA GLY A 227 4.27 -12.87 -46.03
C GLY A 227 4.22 -12.83 -44.48
N ASN A 228 4.43 -11.68 -43.84
CA ASN A 228 4.51 -11.53 -42.39
C ASN A 228 5.73 -12.28 -41.77
N VAL A 229 6.82 -12.38 -42.55
CA VAL A 229 8.07 -13.06 -42.12
C VAL A 229 9.22 -12.06 -42.10
N ILE A 230 9.90 -12.00 -40.97
CA ILE A 230 11.11 -11.19 -40.80
C ILE A 230 12.31 -12.02 -41.30
N PRO A 231 13.06 -11.55 -42.30
CA PRO A 231 14.23 -12.28 -42.81
C PRO A 231 15.30 -12.40 -41.75
N ALA A 232 16.00 -13.53 -41.68
CA ALA A 232 17.05 -13.77 -40.71
C ALA A 232 18.19 -12.70 -40.73
N SER A 233 18.43 -12.08 -41.89
CA SER A 233 19.36 -10.97 -42.04
C SER A 233 18.96 -9.68 -41.32
N ARG A 234 17.74 -9.61 -40.80
CA ARG A 234 17.19 -8.47 -40.05
C ARG A 234 17.18 -8.72 -38.57
N PHE A 235 17.60 -9.91 -38.12
CA PHE A 235 17.72 -10.17 -36.69
C PHE A 235 18.93 -9.44 -36.12
N HIS A 236 18.74 -8.91 -34.90
CA HIS A 236 19.87 -8.38 -34.15
C HIS A 236 20.72 -9.58 -33.65
N PRO A 237 22.06 -9.55 -33.77
CA PRO A 237 22.94 -10.57 -33.23
C PRO A 237 22.83 -10.71 -31.72
#